data_b2397b681dd150af83a6aa266ffb32cf
#
_entry.id   b2397b681dd150af83a6aa266ffb32cf
#
_cell.length_a   1.000
_cell.length_b   1.000
_cell.length_c   1.000
_cell.angle_alpha   90.00
_cell.angle_beta   90.00
_cell.angle_gamma   90.00
#
_symmetry.space_group_name_H-M   'P 1'
#
loop_
_entity.id
_entity.type
_entity.pdbx_description
1 polymer ?
#
loop_
_entity_poly.entity_id
_entity_poly.type
_entity_poly.pdbx_seq_one_letter_code
_entity_poly.pdbx_strand_id
1 'polypeptide(L)'
;FYTEVRADSTLSCYWTMPFKESCEVTVRSLGQEPVGLDLSLYSGDWKWTCRSMYFGAGWMEYNHLYTGALRDMKGTDSQFDINWVELSGRGVYVGDAVTLFNTVADWWGEGDEKIYVDGESFPSHFGTGTEDYYGYAWCMHNPFDHPFIAEPDGTGSTQCGHVSNLSLIHISE
;
A
#
# COMPACT_ATOMS: atom_id res chain seq x y z
N PHE A 1 -3.09 9.82 -8.95
CA PHE A 1 -2.85 9.18 -7.65
C PHE A 1 -3.60 9.86 -6.53
N TYR A 2 -4.02 9.08 -5.52
CA TYR A 2 -4.54 9.64 -4.26
C TYR A 2 -3.42 10.10 -3.32
N THR A 3 -2.22 9.55 -3.48
CA THR A 3 -1.00 10.04 -2.83
C THR A 3 0.14 9.96 -3.84
N GLU A 4 0.89 11.02 -4.01
CA GLU A 4 1.95 11.15 -4.99
C GLU A 4 3.12 11.93 -4.40
N VAL A 5 4.34 11.49 -4.66
CA VAL A 5 5.56 12.25 -4.41
C VAL A 5 6.24 12.50 -5.75
N ARG A 6 6.40 13.76 -6.10
CA ARG A 6 7.00 14.19 -7.37
C ARG A 6 8.49 14.47 -7.23
N ALA A 7 9.18 14.47 -8.36
CA ALA A 7 10.61 14.77 -8.43
C ALA A 7 10.98 16.18 -7.93
N ASP A 8 10.04 17.12 -7.94
CA ASP A 8 10.20 18.48 -7.40
C ASP A 8 9.99 18.56 -5.88
N SER A 9 9.92 17.43 -5.21
CA SER A 9 9.66 17.28 -3.77
C SER A 9 8.24 17.69 -3.35
N THR A 10 7.29 17.74 -4.27
CA THR A 10 5.88 17.95 -3.92
C THR A 10 5.25 16.62 -3.49
N LEU A 11 4.67 16.60 -2.29
CA LEU A 11 3.79 15.53 -1.83
C LEU A 11 2.34 15.98 -2.02
N SER A 12 1.56 15.21 -2.76
CA SER A 12 0.12 15.44 -2.92
C SER A 12 -0.65 14.27 -2.30
N CYS A 13 -1.70 14.60 -1.52
CA CYS A 13 -2.57 13.63 -0.89
C CYS A 13 -4.02 14.03 -1.12
N TYR A 14 -4.77 13.21 -1.86
CA TYR A 14 -6.15 13.50 -2.27
C TYR A 14 -7.17 12.62 -1.54
N TRP A 15 -6.77 11.94 -0.48
CA TRP A 15 -7.70 11.18 0.35
C TRP A 15 -8.70 12.10 1.03
N THR A 16 -9.97 11.77 0.90
CA THR A 16 -11.01 12.42 1.68
C THR A 16 -10.91 11.95 3.13
N MET A 17 -10.68 12.88 4.04
CA MET A 17 -10.50 12.62 5.48
C MET A 17 -11.63 13.27 6.27
N PRO A 18 -12.83 12.64 6.37
CA PRO A 18 -13.96 13.24 7.07
C PRO A 18 -13.66 13.43 8.55
N PHE A 19 -14.12 14.55 9.09
CA PHE A 19 -14.07 14.84 10.53
C PHE A 19 -15.39 15.45 11.00
N LYS A 20 -15.76 15.21 12.26
CA LYS A 20 -17.06 15.63 12.79
C LYS A 20 -17.04 17.05 13.33
N GLU A 21 -15.98 17.44 14.03
CA GLU A 21 -15.91 18.71 14.74
C GLU A 21 -14.68 19.53 14.32
N SER A 22 -13.50 18.94 14.43
CA SER A 22 -12.25 19.61 14.10
C SER A 22 -11.23 18.61 13.56
N CYS A 23 -10.27 19.12 12.80
CA CYS A 23 -9.14 18.37 12.28
C CYS A 23 -7.87 19.18 12.51
N GLU A 24 -6.81 18.51 12.89
CA GLU A 24 -5.46 19.05 12.99
C GLU A 24 -4.54 18.26 12.06
N VAL A 25 -3.79 18.98 11.23
CA VAL A 25 -2.79 18.37 10.35
C VAL A 25 -1.41 18.75 10.85
N THR A 26 -0.63 17.75 11.24
CA THR A 26 0.72 17.95 11.75
C THR A 26 1.73 17.25 10.82
N VAL A 27 2.76 17.98 10.43
CA VAL A 27 3.90 17.43 9.71
C VAL A 27 5.10 17.40 10.63
N ARG A 28 5.72 16.24 10.74
CA ARG A 28 6.90 16.03 11.59
C ARG A 28 8.09 15.61 10.74
N SER A 29 9.18 16.36 10.81
CA SER A 29 10.47 15.89 10.29
C SER A 29 11.06 14.82 11.20
N LEU A 30 11.50 13.72 10.62
CA LEU A 30 12.25 12.65 11.32
C LEU A 30 13.77 12.86 11.23
N GLY A 31 14.22 13.80 10.41
CA GLY A 31 15.63 14.19 10.29
C GLY A 31 16.08 15.13 11.41
N GLN A 32 17.38 15.35 11.50
CA GLN A 32 17.97 16.26 12.47
C GLN A 32 18.02 17.72 11.97
N GLU A 33 17.97 17.90 10.66
CA GLU A 33 18.04 19.23 10.04
C GLU A 33 16.65 19.84 9.88
N PRO A 34 16.52 21.16 10.01
CA PRO A 34 15.27 21.86 9.74
C PRO A 34 14.83 21.70 8.28
N VAL A 35 13.56 21.44 8.06
CA VAL A 35 12.97 21.34 6.73
C VAL A 35 11.94 22.46 6.55
N GLY A 36 12.11 23.26 5.50
CA GLY A 36 11.10 24.22 5.06
C GLY A 36 9.95 23.48 4.38
N LEU A 37 8.71 23.86 4.71
CA LEU A 37 7.51 23.25 4.17
C LEU A 37 6.50 24.32 3.81
N ASP A 38 6.01 24.28 2.58
CA ASP A 38 4.82 25.00 2.14
C ASP A 38 3.64 24.04 2.14
N LEU A 39 2.62 24.30 2.94
CA LEU A 39 1.48 23.43 3.11
C LEU A 39 0.20 24.10 2.57
N SER A 40 -0.47 23.41 1.64
CA SER A 40 -1.80 23.79 1.18
C SER A 40 -2.81 22.72 1.58
N LEU A 41 -3.88 23.12 2.27
CA LEU A 41 -4.97 22.24 2.68
C LEU A 41 -6.25 22.69 2.02
N TYR A 42 -7.02 21.73 1.52
CA TYR A 42 -8.34 21.97 0.96
C TYR A 42 -9.39 21.31 1.85
N SER A 43 -10.39 22.06 2.25
CA SER A 43 -11.50 21.57 3.05
C SER A 43 -12.82 21.90 2.41
N GLY A 44 -13.84 21.12 2.72
CA GLY A 44 -15.20 21.30 2.25
C GLY A 44 -16.20 20.84 3.30
N ASP A 45 -17.47 21.13 3.08
CA ASP A 45 -18.55 20.74 3.96
C ASP A 45 -18.78 19.22 3.89
N TRP A 46 -18.89 18.58 5.05
CA TRP A 46 -19.26 17.19 5.20
C TRP A 46 -20.45 17.01 6.12
N LYS A 47 -21.55 16.48 5.60
CA LYS A 47 -22.72 16.16 6.43
C LYS A 47 -22.46 14.87 7.18
N TRP A 48 -22.13 14.98 8.46
CA TRP A 48 -21.91 13.82 9.30
C TRP A 48 -23.20 13.04 9.54
N THR A 49 -23.17 11.73 9.32
CA THR A 49 -24.29 10.79 9.50
C THR A 49 -23.82 9.57 10.27
N CYS A 50 -24.73 8.65 10.60
CA CYS A 50 -24.38 7.37 11.23
C CYS A 50 -23.53 6.46 10.34
N ARG A 51 -23.40 6.76 9.04
CA ARG A 51 -22.54 6.05 8.09
C ARG A 51 -21.19 6.73 7.87
N SER A 52 -21.01 7.92 8.40
CA SER A 52 -19.72 8.62 8.27
C SER A 52 -18.67 7.94 9.13
N MET A 53 -17.47 7.83 8.60
CA MET A 53 -16.30 7.22 9.24
C MET A 53 -15.13 8.19 9.20
N TYR A 54 -14.27 8.10 10.16
CA TYR A 54 -12.99 8.80 10.13
C TYR A 54 -12.02 8.08 9.18
N PHE A 55 -11.13 8.83 8.56
CA PHE A 55 -10.02 8.23 7.84
C PHE A 55 -8.98 7.68 8.82
N GLY A 56 -8.50 6.49 8.55
CA GLY A 56 -7.40 5.86 9.26
C GLY A 56 -6.34 5.39 8.28
N ALA A 57 -5.09 5.45 8.66
CA ALA A 57 -3.97 4.89 7.91
C ALA A 57 -3.01 4.19 8.86
N GLY A 58 -2.44 3.09 8.43
CA GLY A 58 -1.37 2.36 9.10
C GLY A 58 -0.11 2.36 8.24
N TRP A 59 1.01 2.07 8.85
CA TRP A 59 2.29 1.89 8.18
C TRP A 59 3.08 0.76 8.84
N MET A 60 3.72 -0.07 8.03
CA MET A 60 4.56 -1.17 8.49
C MET A 60 5.85 -1.20 7.68
N GLU A 61 6.93 -1.64 8.29
CA GLU A 61 8.22 -1.82 7.64
C GLU A 61 8.82 -3.17 8.03
N TYR A 62 9.32 -3.87 7.04
CA TYR A 62 10.05 -5.11 7.21
C TYR A 62 11.46 -4.94 6.66
N ASN A 63 12.44 -5.00 7.54
CA ASN A 63 13.84 -4.95 7.15
C ASN A 63 14.39 -6.35 6.95
N HIS A 64 15.12 -6.57 5.86
CA HIS A 64 15.80 -7.83 5.56
C HIS A 64 14.87 -9.04 5.49
N LEU A 65 13.74 -8.88 4.79
CA LEU A 65 12.81 -9.96 4.57
C LEU A 65 13.38 -10.99 3.60
N TYR A 66 13.56 -12.22 4.05
CA TYR A 66 14.00 -13.31 3.19
C TYR A 66 12.79 -14.12 2.72
N THR A 67 12.51 -14.07 1.44
CA THR A 67 11.37 -14.78 0.82
C THR A 67 11.76 -16.12 0.19
N GLY A 68 13.05 -16.45 0.16
CA GLY A 68 13.57 -17.64 -0.48
C GLY A 68 13.62 -17.55 -2.02
N ALA A 69 14.45 -18.39 -2.65
CA ALA A 69 14.38 -18.58 -4.09
C ALA A 69 13.43 -19.73 -4.40
N LEU A 70 12.55 -19.55 -5.39
CA LEU A 70 11.54 -20.55 -5.79
C LEU A 70 12.12 -21.96 -5.99
N ARG A 71 13.32 -22.09 -6.54
CA ARG A 71 14.00 -23.37 -6.78
C ARG A 71 14.55 -24.04 -5.51
N ASP A 72 14.68 -23.33 -4.42
CA ASP A 72 15.20 -23.81 -3.14
C ASP A 72 14.07 -24.15 -2.15
N MET A 73 12.84 -23.83 -2.50
CA MET A 73 11.67 -24.03 -1.67
C MET A 73 11.14 -25.45 -1.81
N LYS A 74 11.06 -26.18 -0.71
CA LYS A 74 10.55 -27.56 -0.67
C LYS A 74 9.48 -27.69 0.41
N GLY A 75 8.35 -28.22 0.00
CA GLY A 75 7.25 -28.49 0.93
C GLY A 75 6.71 -27.26 1.62
N THR A 76 6.54 -27.31 2.92
CA THR A 76 5.98 -26.25 3.75
C THR A 76 6.95 -25.10 4.03
N ASP A 77 8.23 -25.27 3.76
CA ASP A 77 9.27 -24.26 4.04
C ASP A 77 9.13 -23.01 3.17
N SER A 78 8.37 -23.13 2.08
CA SER A 78 8.04 -22.05 1.16
C SER A 78 6.77 -21.27 1.53
N GLN A 79 6.07 -21.70 2.57
CA GLN A 79 4.77 -21.15 2.94
C GLN A 79 4.90 -20.29 4.18
N PHE A 80 5.08 -19.00 3.99
CA PHE A 80 4.94 -18.05 5.07
C PHE A 80 4.18 -16.82 4.57
N ASP A 81 3.38 -16.27 5.45
CA ASP A 81 2.60 -15.07 5.17
C ASP A 81 3.29 -13.86 5.79
N ILE A 82 3.35 -12.79 5.02
CA ILE A 82 3.77 -11.49 5.49
C ILE A 82 2.50 -10.70 5.79
N ASN A 83 2.31 -10.32 7.04
CA ASN A 83 1.14 -9.54 7.40
C ASN A 83 1.35 -8.07 7.00
N TRP A 84 0.55 -7.57 6.08
CA TRP A 84 0.64 -6.21 5.59
C TRP A 84 -0.16 -5.23 6.43
N VAL A 85 -1.29 -5.66 6.94
CA VAL A 85 -2.14 -4.85 7.81
C VAL A 85 -2.98 -5.74 8.71
N GLU A 86 -3.19 -5.29 9.93
CA GLU A 86 -4.18 -5.84 10.84
C GLU A 86 -5.06 -4.69 11.35
N LEU A 87 -6.35 -4.78 11.06
CA LEU A 87 -7.32 -3.77 11.41
C LEU A 87 -8.36 -4.36 12.34
N SER A 88 -8.87 -3.57 13.26
CA SER A 88 -9.95 -3.96 14.16
C SER A 88 -10.98 -2.86 14.30
N GLY A 89 -12.24 -3.25 14.51
CA GLY A 89 -13.36 -2.35 14.58
C GLY A 89 -14.15 -2.31 13.27
N ARG A 90 -15.22 -1.54 13.25
CA ARG A 90 -16.05 -1.37 12.07
C ARG A 90 -15.41 -0.37 11.10
N GLY A 91 -15.20 -0.77 9.87
CA GLY A 91 -14.57 0.08 8.87
C GLY A 91 -14.77 -0.38 7.44
N VAL A 92 -14.10 0.31 6.54
CA VAL A 92 -13.96 -0.06 5.13
C VAL A 92 -12.49 0.02 4.79
N TYR A 93 -11.93 -1.07 4.33
CA TYR A 93 -10.58 -1.07 3.78
C TYR A 93 -10.63 -0.52 2.36
N VAL A 94 -9.85 0.50 2.07
CA VAL A 94 -9.93 1.23 0.79
C VAL A 94 -8.69 1.09 -0.07
N GLY A 95 -7.65 0.46 0.43
CA GLY A 95 -6.47 0.18 -0.35
C GLY A 95 -5.18 0.23 0.44
N ASP A 96 -4.11 -0.05 -0.26
CA ASP A 96 -2.74 -0.03 0.25
C ASP A 96 -1.75 0.42 -0.82
N ALA A 97 -0.57 0.75 -0.35
CA ALA A 97 0.59 0.97 -1.18
C ALA A 97 1.77 0.20 -0.61
N VAL A 98 2.55 -0.43 -1.46
CA VAL A 98 3.79 -1.09 -1.09
C VAL A 98 4.97 -0.50 -1.82
N THR A 99 6.05 -0.33 -1.09
CA THR A 99 7.37 -0.08 -1.68
C THR A 99 8.32 -1.13 -1.14
N LEU A 100 9.05 -1.77 -2.04
CA LEU A 100 10.05 -2.75 -1.69
C LEU A 100 11.38 -2.44 -2.39
N PHE A 101 12.46 -2.95 -1.84
CA PHE A 101 13.75 -2.97 -2.49
C PHE A 101 14.11 -4.42 -2.82
N ASN A 102 14.01 -4.78 -4.09
CA ASN A 102 14.43 -6.09 -4.56
C ASN A 102 15.96 -6.17 -4.52
N THR A 103 16.47 -7.16 -3.81
CA THR A 103 17.92 -7.36 -3.62
C THR A 103 18.52 -8.42 -4.54
N VAL A 104 17.69 -9.01 -5.41
CA VAL A 104 18.09 -10.09 -6.34
C VAL A 104 17.78 -9.72 -7.79
N ALA A 105 18.46 -10.37 -8.70
CA ALA A 105 18.20 -10.22 -10.14
C ALA A 105 17.17 -11.28 -10.59
N ASP A 106 15.98 -11.20 -10.01
CA ASP A 106 14.87 -12.10 -10.32
C ASP A 106 13.54 -11.35 -10.10
N TRP A 107 12.44 -11.93 -10.58
CA TRP A 107 11.10 -11.38 -10.42
C TRP A 107 10.66 -11.41 -8.95
N TRP A 108 9.95 -10.37 -8.51
CA TRP A 108 9.58 -10.18 -7.10
C TRP A 108 8.13 -10.59 -6.78
N GLY A 109 7.21 -10.56 -7.74
CA GLY A 109 5.78 -10.39 -7.50
C GLY A 109 4.90 -11.65 -7.60
N GLU A 110 5.33 -12.82 -7.10
CA GLU A 110 4.57 -14.09 -7.16
C GLU A 110 3.79 -14.46 -5.89
N GLY A 111 3.91 -13.68 -4.83
CA GLY A 111 3.20 -13.98 -3.58
C GLY A 111 1.69 -13.72 -3.69
N ASP A 112 0.86 -14.69 -3.27
CA ASP A 112 -0.60 -14.55 -3.30
C ASP A 112 -1.08 -13.66 -2.14
N GLU A 113 -1.96 -12.72 -2.44
CA GLU A 113 -2.62 -11.93 -1.39
C GLU A 113 -3.75 -12.72 -0.73
N LYS A 114 -3.92 -12.48 0.56
CA LYS A 114 -4.98 -13.06 1.39
C LYS A 114 -5.64 -12.00 2.23
N ILE A 115 -6.96 -11.88 2.14
CA ILE A 115 -7.72 -10.94 2.94
C ILE A 115 -8.71 -11.72 3.80
N TYR A 116 -8.50 -11.66 5.12
CA TYR A 116 -9.35 -12.26 6.12
C TYR A 116 -10.26 -11.21 6.73
N VAL A 117 -11.56 -11.47 6.73
CA VAL A 117 -12.58 -10.59 7.30
C VAL A 117 -13.20 -11.27 8.51
N ASP A 118 -13.43 -10.50 9.59
CA ASP A 118 -14.16 -10.94 10.79
C ASP A 118 -13.64 -12.23 11.46
N GLY A 119 -12.35 -12.49 11.39
CA GLY A 119 -11.71 -13.64 12.05
C GLY A 119 -12.01 -14.98 11.37
N GLU A 120 -12.38 -14.98 10.12
CA GLU A 120 -12.58 -16.20 9.34
C GLU A 120 -11.32 -17.07 9.28
N SER A 121 -11.52 -18.39 9.14
CA SER A 121 -10.42 -19.36 9.12
C SER A 121 -9.79 -19.56 7.74
N PHE A 122 -10.47 -19.11 6.69
CA PHE A 122 -9.99 -19.12 5.31
C PHE A 122 -10.31 -17.73 4.71
N PRO A 123 -9.40 -17.12 3.95
CA PRO A 123 -9.59 -15.74 3.50
C PRO A 123 -10.79 -15.59 2.55
N SER A 124 -11.58 -14.54 2.75
CA SER A 124 -12.65 -14.15 1.82
C SER A 124 -12.13 -13.79 0.45
N HIS A 125 -10.90 -13.28 0.39
CA HIS A 125 -10.19 -13.05 -0.85
C HIS A 125 -8.86 -13.78 -0.82
N PHE A 126 -8.60 -14.57 -1.85
CA PHE A 126 -7.36 -15.28 -2.09
C PHE A 126 -6.94 -15.03 -3.54
N GLY A 127 -5.83 -14.35 -3.73
CA GLY A 127 -5.36 -13.97 -5.06
C GLY A 127 -4.46 -14.99 -5.72
N THR A 128 -3.87 -14.58 -6.82
CA THR A 128 -3.07 -15.42 -7.72
C THR A 128 -1.65 -14.89 -7.90
N GLY A 129 -1.35 -13.73 -7.37
CA GLY A 129 -0.04 -13.11 -7.45
C GLY A 129 -0.05 -11.66 -7.00
N THR A 130 1.05 -11.20 -6.44
CA THR A 130 1.17 -9.80 -5.99
C THR A 130 1.04 -8.83 -7.15
N GLU A 131 1.60 -9.16 -8.33
CA GLU A 131 1.43 -8.32 -9.52
C GLU A 131 -0.04 -8.24 -9.95
N ASP A 132 -0.79 -9.34 -9.87
CA ASP A 132 -2.20 -9.40 -10.21
C ASP A 132 -3.03 -8.49 -9.29
N TYR A 133 -2.71 -8.49 -8.00
CA TYR A 133 -3.35 -7.62 -7.03
C TYR A 133 -3.14 -6.14 -7.35
N TYR A 134 -1.96 -5.77 -7.84
CA TYR A 134 -1.66 -4.40 -8.26
C TYR A 134 -2.06 -4.11 -9.71
N GLY A 135 -2.73 -5.06 -10.39
CA GLY A 135 -3.40 -4.86 -11.66
C GLY A 135 -2.53 -4.94 -12.89
N TYR A 136 -1.43 -5.65 -12.83
CA TYR A 136 -0.61 -5.99 -13.98
C TYR A 136 -0.23 -7.48 -13.98
N ALA A 137 0.43 -7.97 -15.02
CA ALA A 137 0.76 -9.37 -15.19
C ALA A 137 1.98 -9.55 -16.11
N TRP A 138 2.51 -10.76 -16.17
CA TRP A 138 3.63 -11.15 -17.02
C TRP A 138 4.93 -10.40 -16.72
N CYS A 139 5.20 -10.19 -15.45
CA CYS A 139 6.40 -9.50 -14.97
C CYS A 139 6.60 -8.13 -15.65
N MET A 140 5.50 -7.43 -15.92
CA MET A 140 5.56 -6.11 -16.53
C MET A 140 6.30 -5.15 -15.59
N HIS A 141 7.24 -4.41 -16.13
CA HIS A 141 8.08 -3.45 -15.39
C HIS A 141 8.03 -2.04 -15.97
N ASN A 142 7.10 -1.79 -16.87
CA ASN A 142 6.87 -0.45 -17.40
C ASN A 142 5.96 0.31 -16.44
N PRO A 143 6.42 1.42 -15.88
CA PRO A 143 5.59 2.21 -14.96
C PRO A 143 4.27 2.60 -15.60
N PHE A 144 3.21 2.53 -14.82
CA PHE A 144 1.88 2.97 -15.21
C PHE A 144 1.18 3.68 -14.06
N ASP A 145 0.20 4.50 -14.42
CA ASP A 145 -0.53 5.36 -13.51
C ASP A 145 -2.01 5.36 -13.90
N HIS A 146 -2.80 4.60 -13.18
CA HIS A 146 -4.26 4.60 -13.28
C HIS A 146 -4.89 5.07 -11.96
N PRO A 147 -6.13 5.57 -11.96
CA PRO A 147 -6.75 6.11 -10.76
C PRO A 147 -6.81 5.15 -9.57
N PHE A 148 -6.93 3.84 -9.81
CA PHE A 148 -7.15 2.83 -8.77
C PHE A 148 -5.99 1.84 -8.60
N ILE A 149 -5.12 1.71 -9.60
CA ILE A 149 -3.97 0.81 -9.59
C ILE A 149 -2.78 1.49 -10.27
N ALA A 150 -1.60 1.28 -9.76
CA ALA A 150 -0.41 1.87 -10.34
C ALA A 150 0.87 1.14 -9.94
N GLU A 151 1.84 1.19 -10.83
CA GLU A 151 3.25 0.88 -10.58
C GLU A 151 4.08 2.12 -10.96
N PRO A 152 4.25 3.09 -10.05
CA PRO A 152 5.00 4.31 -10.35
C PRO A 152 6.50 4.06 -10.52
N ASP A 153 7.03 2.98 -9.96
CA ASP A 153 8.42 2.57 -10.09
C ASP A 153 8.51 1.05 -10.18
N GLY A 154 8.89 0.54 -11.34
CA GLY A 154 9.16 -0.86 -11.62
C GLY A 154 10.66 -1.18 -11.84
N THR A 155 11.56 -0.27 -11.44
CA THR A 155 13.01 -0.40 -11.70
C THR A 155 13.59 -1.69 -11.12
N GLY A 156 13.10 -2.14 -9.96
CA GLY A 156 13.53 -3.37 -9.30
C GLY A 156 12.73 -4.61 -9.65
N SER A 157 11.83 -4.57 -10.63
CA SER A 157 10.89 -5.69 -10.87
C SER A 157 11.57 -7.01 -11.21
N THR A 158 12.69 -6.97 -11.96
CA THR A 158 13.49 -8.14 -12.35
C THR A 158 14.98 -7.98 -12.04
N GLN A 159 15.36 -7.00 -11.24
CA GLN A 159 16.74 -6.69 -10.87
C GLN A 159 16.80 -6.00 -9.51
N CYS A 160 18.00 -5.81 -8.98
CA CYS A 160 18.16 -5.02 -7.77
C CYS A 160 17.66 -3.59 -8.00
N GLY A 161 16.72 -3.14 -7.16
CA GLY A 161 16.13 -1.81 -7.28
C GLY A 161 14.82 -1.66 -6.53
N HIS A 162 14.24 -0.49 -6.63
CA HIS A 162 12.96 -0.16 -6.03
C HIS A 162 11.79 -0.62 -6.90
N VAL A 163 10.73 -1.04 -6.24
CA VAL A 163 9.41 -1.27 -6.83
C VAL A 163 8.37 -0.61 -5.94
N SER A 164 7.50 0.17 -6.52
CA SER A 164 6.39 0.81 -5.81
C SER A 164 5.07 0.54 -6.50
N ASN A 165 4.09 0.11 -5.75
CA ASN A 165 2.77 -0.27 -6.24
C ASN A 165 1.68 0.36 -5.38
N LEU A 166 0.53 0.59 -5.99
CA LEU A 166 -0.68 1.09 -5.34
C LEU A 166 -1.89 0.29 -5.81
N SER A 167 -2.70 -0.15 -4.88
CA SER A 167 -4.03 -0.71 -5.14
C SER A 167 -5.08 -0.01 -4.31
N LEU A 168 -6.16 0.44 -4.95
CA LEU A 168 -7.34 0.97 -4.29
C LEU A 168 -8.47 -0.04 -4.49
N ILE A 169 -8.82 -0.68 -3.41
CA ILE A 169 -9.92 -1.64 -3.37
C ILE A 169 -10.98 -1.14 -2.39
N HIS A 170 -12.19 -1.62 -2.53
CA HIS A 170 -13.28 -1.29 -1.64
C HIS A 170 -13.86 -2.57 -1.06
N ILE A 171 -13.48 -2.87 0.18
CA ILE A 171 -14.01 -3.97 0.97
C ILE A 171 -14.86 -3.38 2.05
N SER A 172 -16.16 -3.61 2.00
CA SER A 172 -17.13 -3.19 3.01
C SER A 172 -17.81 -4.41 3.63
N GLU A 173 -18.00 -4.36 4.92
CA GLU A 173 -18.95 -5.20 5.64
C GLU A 173 -20.40 -4.71 5.45
#